data_5ecf3f556849089ddb4f61fbf69421c0
#
_entry.id   5ecf3f556849089ddb4f61fbf69421c0
#
_cell.length_a   1.000
_cell.length_b   1.000
_cell.length_c   1.000
_cell.angle_alpha   90.00
_cell.angle_beta   90.00
_cell.angle_gamma   90.00
#
_symmetry.space_group_name_H-M   'P 1'
#
loop_
_entity.id
_entity.type
_entity.pdbx_description
1 polymer ?
#
loop_
_entity_poly.entity_id
_entity_poly.type
_entity_poly.pdbx_seq_one_letter_code
_entity_poly.pdbx_strand_id
1 'polypeptide(L)'
;MKLMVIGGGGREHAIIKKLKENSSVEKIYALPGNGGIAADAECVAIGAKDIDAIVDFAVENKIDYAVVAPDDPLVLGAVDALEEKGIPCFGPRVPSV
;
A
#
# COMPACT_ATOMS: atom_id res chain seq x y z
N MET A 1 9.57 -8.85 -3.74
CA MET A 1 8.40 -8.13 -4.29
C MET A 1 8.21 -6.79 -3.60
N LYS A 2 7.68 -5.84 -4.32
CA LYS A 2 7.45 -4.49 -3.81
C LYS A 2 5.99 -4.32 -3.46
N LEU A 3 5.71 -3.84 -2.27
CA LEU A 3 4.36 -3.65 -1.76
C LEU A 3 4.07 -2.18 -1.49
N MET A 4 2.81 -1.80 -1.63
CA MET A 4 2.36 -0.45 -1.34
C MET A 4 1.18 -0.55 -0.37
N VAL A 5 1.24 0.17 0.74
CA VAL A 5 0.16 0.21 1.73
C VAL A 5 -0.47 1.59 1.69
N ILE A 6 -1.76 1.66 1.42
CA ILE A 6 -2.49 2.93 1.36
C ILE A 6 -3.13 3.19 2.71
N GLY A 7 -2.71 4.26 3.35
CA GLY A 7 -3.19 4.67 4.66
C GLY A 7 -2.04 5.08 5.58
N GLY A 8 -2.35 5.60 6.74
CA GLY A 8 -1.35 6.11 7.69
C GLY A 8 -1.71 5.89 9.15
N GLY A 9 -2.66 5.01 9.45
CA GLY A 9 -3.09 4.74 10.81
C GLY A 9 -2.32 3.61 11.47
N GLY A 10 -2.65 3.33 12.72
CA GLY A 10 -2.03 2.24 13.47
C GLY A 10 -2.27 0.87 12.87
N ARG A 11 -3.41 0.70 12.21
CA ARG A 11 -3.77 -0.55 11.54
C ARG A 11 -2.81 -0.85 10.38
N GLU A 12 -2.50 0.17 9.60
CA GLU A 12 -1.55 0.07 8.49
C GLU A 12 -0.15 -0.22 8.99
N HIS A 13 0.23 0.37 10.11
CA HIS A 13 1.54 0.10 10.73
C HIS A 13 1.66 -1.37 11.14
N ALA A 14 0.61 -1.93 11.73
CA ALA A 14 0.59 -3.35 12.12
C ALA A 14 0.71 -4.26 10.88
N ILE A 15 0.04 -3.92 9.80
CA ILE A 15 0.13 -4.66 8.54
C ILE A 15 1.55 -4.62 7.99
N ILE A 16 2.18 -3.46 8.01
CA ILE A 16 3.55 -3.28 7.51
C ILE A 16 4.53 -4.12 8.31
N LYS A 17 4.41 -4.14 9.64
CA LYS A 17 5.27 -4.97 10.48
C LYS A 17 5.13 -6.45 10.14
N LYS A 18 3.91 -6.89 9.89
CA LYS A 18 3.65 -8.27 9.49
C LYS A 18 4.27 -8.59 8.13
N LEU A 19 4.15 -7.68 7.17
CA LEU A 19 4.70 -7.84 5.84
C LEU A 19 6.24 -7.90 5.86
N LYS A 20 6.87 -7.15 6.74
CA LYS A 20 8.33 -7.16 6.85
C LYS A 20 8.89 -8.50 7.29
N GLU A 21 8.11 -9.32 7.93
CA GLU A 21 8.53 -10.66 8.36
C GLU A 21 8.65 -11.62 7.18
N ASN A 22 8.07 -11.27 6.03
CA ASN A 22 8.11 -12.10 4.84
C ASN A 22 9.39 -11.80 4.04
N SER A 23 10.25 -12.78 3.89
CA SER A 23 11.53 -12.63 3.17
C SER A 23 11.36 -12.33 1.68
N SER A 24 10.19 -12.58 1.12
CA SER A 24 9.90 -12.26 -0.29
C SER A 24 9.64 -10.78 -0.52
N VAL A 25 9.38 -10.02 0.55
CA VAL A 25 9.12 -8.59 0.48
C VAL A 25 10.44 -7.83 0.54
N GLU A 26 10.80 -7.17 -0.55
CA GLU A 26 12.04 -6.40 -0.62
C GLU A 26 11.84 -4.92 -0.27
N LYS A 27 10.66 -4.37 -0.50
CA LYS A 27 10.39 -2.96 -0.26
C LYS A 27 8.91 -2.75 0.04
N ILE A 28 8.62 -1.87 1.00
CA ILE A 28 7.26 -1.47 1.35
C ILE A 28 7.17 0.04 1.30
N TYR A 29 6.17 0.55 0.60
CA TYR A 29 5.85 1.98 0.56
C TYR A 29 4.55 2.23 1.30
N ALA A 30 4.47 3.31 2.05
CA ALA A 30 3.25 3.72 2.74
C ALA A 30 2.78 5.07 2.20
N LEU A 31 1.54 5.17 1.80
CA LEU A 31 0.95 6.35 1.17
C LEU A 31 -0.27 6.83 1.96
N PRO A 32 -0.21 7.89 2.73
CA PRO A 32 0.97 8.74 2.99
C PRO A 32 1.86 8.24 4.11
N GLY A 33 1.42 7.25 4.89
CA GLY A 33 2.15 6.79 6.06
C GLY A 33 2.10 7.78 7.21
N ASN A 34 2.97 7.56 8.20
CA ASN A 34 3.15 8.49 9.32
C ASN A 34 4.54 8.31 9.90
N GLY A 35 4.89 9.11 10.94
CA GLY A 35 6.22 9.06 11.55
C GLY A 35 6.61 7.72 12.13
N GLY A 36 5.66 6.97 12.70
CA GLY A 36 5.90 5.63 13.22
C GLY A 36 6.14 4.63 12.10
N ILE A 37 5.38 4.75 11.02
CA ILE A 37 5.51 3.88 9.84
C ILE A 37 6.84 4.13 9.13
N ALA A 38 7.35 5.35 9.17
CA ALA A 38 8.60 5.70 8.49
C ALA A 38 9.79 4.86 8.95
N ALA A 39 9.74 4.29 10.15
CA ALA A 39 10.78 3.39 10.65
C ALA A 39 10.73 2.03 9.97
N ASP A 40 9.59 1.61 9.45
CA ASP A 40 9.37 0.28 8.89
C ASP A 40 9.12 0.28 7.38
N ALA A 41 8.73 1.42 6.81
CA ALA A 41 8.42 1.53 5.39
C ALA A 41 8.80 2.92 4.89
N GLU A 42 8.93 3.07 3.59
CA GLU A 42 9.17 4.38 2.99
C GLU A 42 7.83 5.12 2.86
N CYS A 43 7.69 6.22 3.57
CA CYS A 43 6.50 7.06 3.47
C CYS A 43 6.60 7.96 2.24
N VAL A 44 5.54 7.97 1.44
CA VAL A 44 5.46 8.78 0.23
C VAL A 44 4.36 9.81 0.42
N ALA A 45 4.65 11.06 0.11
CA ALA A 45 3.73 12.18 0.32
C ALA A 45 2.59 12.21 -0.71
N ILE A 46 1.84 11.11 -0.79
CA ILE A 46 0.68 10.99 -1.67
C ILE A 46 -0.52 10.65 -0.80
N GLY A 47 -1.52 11.50 -0.81
CA GLY A 47 -2.72 11.28 -0.02
C GLY A 47 -3.54 10.10 -0.51
N ALA A 48 -4.26 9.45 0.40
CA ALA A 48 -5.12 8.31 0.05
C ALA A 48 -6.25 8.70 -0.93
N LYS A 49 -6.55 9.99 -1.05
CA LYS A 49 -7.57 10.50 -1.96
C LYS A 49 -7.05 10.77 -3.38
N ASP A 50 -5.74 10.83 -3.53
CA ASP A 50 -5.09 11.18 -4.80
C ASP A 50 -4.87 9.93 -5.63
N ILE A 51 -5.95 9.44 -6.20
CA ILE A 51 -5.97 8.17 -6.94
C ILE A 51 -5.00 8.20 -8.12
N ASP A 52 -4.97 9.28 -8.88
CA ASP A 52 -4.09 9.39 -10.04
C ASP A 52 -2.62 9.30 -9.64
N ALA A 53 -2.24 9.99 -8.57
CA ALA A 53 -0.86 9.94 -8.08
C ALA A 53 -0.51 8.56 -7.53
N ILE A 54 -1.46 7.90 -6.85
CA ILE A 54 -1.27 6.54 -6.34
C ILE A 54 -1.00 5.57 -7.49
N VAL A 55 -1.80 5.64 -8.54
CA VAL A 55 -1.66 4.76 -9.71
C VAL A 55 -0.35 5.02 -10.42
N ASP A 56 -0.02 6.29 -10.66
CA ASP A 56 1.23 6.67 -11.32
C ASP A 56 2.44 6.17 -10.53
N PHE A 57 2.41 6.34 -9.21
CA PHE A 57 3.48 5.86 -8.33
C PHE A 57 3.63 4.34 -8.42
N ALA A 58 2.51 3.62 -8.38
CA ALA A 58 2.51 2.17 -8.41
C ALA A 58 3.06 1.62 -9.72
N VAL A 59 2.67 2.20 -10.83
CA VAL A 59 3.15 1.80 -12.16
C VAL A 59 4.63 2.13 -12.32
N GLU A 60 5.02 3.34 -11.93
CA GLU A 60 6.39 3.82 -12.05
C GLU A 60 7.38 2.99 -11.22
N ASN A 61 6.97 2.58 -10.03
CA ASN A 61 7.81 1.81 -9.11
C ASN A 61 7.62 0.30 -9.23
N LYS A 62 6.82 -0.16 -10.17
CA LYS A 62 6.58 -1.58 -10.42
C LYS A 62 6.09 -2.31 -9.17
N ILE A 63 5.08 -1.75 -8.53
CA ILE A 63 4.49 -2.35 -7.33
C ILE A 63 3.81 -3.68 -7.71
N ASP A 64 4.11 -4.72 -6.96
CA ASP A 64 3.53 -6.05 -7.18
C ASP A 64 2.13 -6.20 -6.61
N TYR A 65 1.92 -5.64 -5.40
CA TYR A 65 0.63 -5.69 -4.73
C TYR A 65 0.40 -4.39 -3.96
N ALA A 66 -0.86 -3.98 -3.88
CA ALA A 66 -1.28 -2.87 -3.03
C ALA A 66 -2.16 -3.41 -1.90
N VAL A 67 -1.91 -2.95 -0.68
CA VAL A 67 -2.70 -3.30 0.50
C VAL A 67 -3.50 -2.08 0.90
N VAL A 68 -4.81 -2.25 1.06
CA VAL A 68 -5.72 -1.15 1.36
C VAL A 68 -6.53 -1.43 2.63
N ALA A 69 -6.88 -0.37 3.35
CA ALA A 69 -7.77 -0.48 4.49
C ALA A 69 -9.21 -0.57 3.96
N PRO A 70 -9.96 -1.64 4.26
CA PRO A 70 -11.26 -1.86 3.66
C PRO A 70 -12.36 -0.92 4.16
N ASP A 71 -12.12 -0.22 5.25
CA ASP A 71 -13.13 0.63 5.90
C ASP A 71 -13.23 2.02 5.28
N ASP A 72 -12.33 2.37 4.38
CA ASP A 72 -12.32 3.69 3.77
C ASP A 72 -12.93 3.64 2.37
N PRO A 73 -14.11 4.25 2.15
CA PRO A 73 -14.74 4.23 0.82
C PRO A 73 -13.91 4.93 -0.26
N LEU A 74 -13.02 5.82 0.12
CA LEU A 74 -12.14 6.51 -0.83
C LEU A 74 -11.13 5.55 -1.44
N VAL A 75 -10.79 4.51 -0.73
CA VAL A 75 -9.83 3.50 -1.17
C VAL A 75 -10.39 2.64 -2.29
N LEU A 76 -11.72 2.49 -2.36
CA LEU A 76 -12.35 1.68 -3.41
C LEU A 76 -12.03 2.20 -4.81
N GLY A 77 -11.99 3.52 -4.98
CA GLY A 77 -11.60 4.11 -6.27
C GLY A 77 -10.17 3.81 -6.63
N ALA A 78 -9.28 3.84 -5.64
CA ALA A 78 -7.87 3.49 -5.85
C ALA A 78 -7.72 2.01 -6.22
N VAL A 79 -8.48 1.13 -5.58
CA VAL A 79 -8.48 -0.31 -5.89
C VAL A 79 -8.85 -0.54 -7.35
N ASP A 80 -9.95 0.05 -7.80
CA ASP A 80 -10.39 -0.11 -9.18
C ASP A 80 -9.33 0.40 -10.17
N ALA A 81 -8.78 1.57 -9.91
CA ALA A 81 -7.78 2.17 -10.77
C ALA A 81 -6.49 1.34 -10.85
N LEU A 82 -6.06 0.79 -9.72
CA LEU A 82 -4.86 -0.06 -9.65
C LEU A 82 -5.09 -1.39 -10.39
N GLU A 83 -6.25 -2.00 -10.21
CA GLU A 83 -6.57 -3.25 -10.88
C GLU A 83 -6.62 -3.08 -12.40
N GLU A 84 -7.09 -1.93 -12.88
CA GLU A 84 -7.07 -1.62 -14.31
C GLU A 84 -5.65 -1.59 -14.87
N LYS A 85 -4.67 -1.28 -14.04
CA LYS A 85 -3.25 -1.26 -14.43
C LYS A 85 -2.56 -2.60 -14.19
N GLY A 86 -3.30 -3.63 -13.78
CA GLY A 86 -2.75 -4.95 -13.54
C GLY A 86 -2.10 -5.10 -12.17
N ILE A 87 -2.38 -4.20 -11.23
CA ILE A 87 -1.84 -4.27 -9.88
C ILE A 87 -2.92 -4.81 -8.95
N PRO A 88 -2.77 -6.04 -8.45
CA PRO A 88 -3.77 -6.60 -7.53
C PRO A 88 -3.78 -5.87 -6.21
N CYS A 89 -4.96 -5.71 -5.63
CA CYS A 89 -5.16 -5.07 -4.35
C CYS A 89 -5.76 -6.05 -3.36
N PHE A 90 -5.28 -5.99 -2.12
CA PHE A 90 -5.76 -6.85 -1.04
C PHE A 90 -6.28 -6.01 0.11
N GLY A 91 -7.38 -6.46 0.71
CA GLY A 91 -7.95 -5.86 1.90
C GLY A 91 -7.15 -6.23 3.15
N PRO A 92 -7.82 -6.48 4.30
CA PRO A 92 -7.12 -6.74 5.55
C PRO A 92 -6.33 -8.05 5.58
N ARG A 93 -6.49 -8.90 4.57
CA ARG A 93 -5.74 -10.15 4.48
C ARG A 93 -4.60 -10.01 3.50
N VAL A 94 -3.42 -10.30 3.99
CA VAL A 94 -2.23 -10.37 3.14
C VAL A 94 -2.21 -11.73 2.47
N PRO A 95 -1.88 -11.82 1.18
CA PRO A 95 -1.80 -13.12 0.51
C PRO A 95 -0.71 -13.97 1.16
N SER A 96 -1.00 -15.24 1.32
CA SER A 96 0.02 -16.21 1.73
C SER A 96 0.97 -16.40 0.56
N VAL A 97 2.18 -16.10 0.78
CA VAL A 97 3.21 -16.25 -0.25
C VAL A 97 4.12 -17.41 0.10
#